data_d1d1b9c4b2642946a5427d92d4cd48a4
#
_entry.id   d1d1b9c4b2642946a5427d92d4cd48a4
#
_cell.length_a   1.000
_cell.length_b   1.000
_cell.length_c   1.000
_cell.angle_alpha   90.00
_cell.angle_beta   90.00
_cell.angle_gamma   90.00
#
_symmetry.space_group_name_H-M   'P 1'
#
loop_
_entity.id
_entity.type
_entity.pdbx_description
1 polymer ?
#
loop_
_entity_poly.entity_id
_entity_poly.type
_entity_poly.pdbx_seq_one_letter_code
_entity_poly.pdbx_strand_id
1 'polypeptide(L)'
;ENKIVYLEILKDDDYVVLKISDNAGGIADNISAKIYEPYFTTKHKAQGTGIGLFMSRRIVEELFNGTLSNENREFEVENEKYFGVSFSIRIKLVV
;
A
#
# COMPACT_ATOMS: atom_id res chain seq x y z
N GLU A 1 9.70 -13.38 15.05
CA GLU A 1 9.70 -13.22 13.61
C GLU A 1 10.15 -11.81 13.23
N ASN A 2 11.00 -11.70 12.22
CA ASN A 2 11.49 -10.40 11.78
C ASN A 2 10.38 -9.61 11.09
N LYS A 3 10.34 -8.31 11.37
CA LYS A 3 9.44 -7.41 10.66
C LYS A 3 10.17 -6.90 9.43
N ILE A 4 9.54 -7.06 8.27
CA ILE A 4 10.12 -6.71 6.98
C ILE A 4 9.22 -5.69 6.28
N VAL A 5 9.83 -4.64 5.75
CA VAL A 5 9.21 -3.74 4.78
C VAL A 5 10.10 -3.75 3.55
N TYR A 6 9.54 -4.12 2.42
CA TYR A 6 10.27 -4.28 1.17
C TYR A 6 9.78 -3.25 0.17
N LEU A 7 10.71 -2.41 -0.30
CA LEU A 7 10.40 -1.35 -1.25
C LEU A 7 10.93 -1.72 -2.62
N GLU A 8 10.10 -1.56 -3.63
CA GLU A 8 10.48 -1.78 -5.03
C GLU A 8 10.10 -0.56 -5.83
N ILE A 9 10.99 -0.12 -6.72
CA ILE A 9 10.70 0.94 -7.67
C ILE A 9 10.85 0.34 -9.05
N LEU A 10 9.77 0.34 -9.81
CA LEU A 10 9.69 -0.30 -11.11
C LEU A 10 9.28 0.72 -12.16
N LYS A 11 9.85 0.59 -13.35
CA LYS A 11 9.42 1.40 -14.49
C LYS A 11 8.54 0.52 -15.38
N ASP A 12 7.39 1.05 -15.76
CA ASP A 12 6.42 0.35 -16.60
C ASP A 12 5.95 1.33 -17.68
N ASP A 13 6.58 1.28 -18.86
CA ASP A 13 6.38 2.24 -19.94
C ASP A 13 6.59 3.67 -19.45
N ASP A 14 5.55 4.51 -19.50
CA ASP A 14 5.62 5.90 -19.08
C ASP A 14 5.31 6.09 -17.59
N TYR A 15 5.21 4.98 -16.85
CA TYR A 15 4.84 5.02 -15.44
C TYR A 15 5.97 4.57 -14.54
N VAL A 16 6.00 5.13 -13.35
CA VAL A 16 6.80 4.60 -12.25
C VAL A 16 5.84 3.97 -11.25
N VAL A 17 6.19 2.79 -10.78
CA VAL A 17 5.42 2.10 -9.75
C VAL A 17 6.31 1.96 -8.52
N LEU A 18 5.84 2.51 -7.40
CA LEU A 18 6.46 2.29 -6.10
C LEU A 18 5.62 1.25 -5.38
N LYS A 19 6.24 0.14 -5.05
CA LYS A 19 5.55 -0.94 -4.36
C LYS A 19 6.15 -1.13 -2.97
N ILE A 20 5.28 -1.12 -1.97
CA ILE A 20 5.67 -1.23 -0.56
C ILE A 20 4.98 -2.46 -0.01
N SER A 21 5.79 -3.46 0.36
CA SER A 21 5.26 -4.74 0.86
C SER A 21 5.72 -4.95 2.30
N ASP A 22 4.83 -5.48 3.13
CA ASP A 22 5.17 -5.84 4.50
C ASP A 22 4.80 -7.29 4.79
N ASN A 23 5.25 -7.81 5.94
CA ASN A 23 4.95 -9.17 6.37
C ASN A 23 4.06 -9.21 7.61
N ALA A 24 3.21 -8.21 7.77
CA ALA A 24 2.34 -8.11 8.95
C ALA A 24 1.03 -8.89 8.80
N GLY A 25 0.97 -9.83 7.85
CA GLY A 25 -0.26 -10.53 7.48
C GLY A 25 -0.98 -9.76 6.39
N GLY A 26 -2.08 -10.23 5.92
CA GLY A 26 -2.81 -9.56 4.85
C GLY A 26 -3.93 -8.69 5.40
N ILE A 27 -4.69 -8.10 4.50
CA ILE A 27 -5.92 -7.39 4.82
C ILE A 27 -7.08 -8.28 4.39
N ALA A 28 -8.03 -8.50 5.27
CA ALA A 28 -9.18 -9.35 4.96
C ALA A 28 -9.99 -8.75 3.81
N ASP A 29 -10.51 -9.62 2.93
CA ASP A 29 -11.25 -9.19 1.74
C ASP A 29 -12.45 -8.31 2.08
N ASN A 30 -13.13 -8.60 3.19
CA ASN A 30 -14.33 -7.86 3.58
C ASN A 30 -14.04 -6.43 4.03
N ILE A 31 -12.79 -6.10 4.32
CA ILE A 31 -12.42 -4.74 4.71
C ILE A 31 -11.48 -4.08 3.70
N SER A 32 -10.97 -4.83 2.73
CA SER A 32 -9.96 -4.33 1.80
C SER A 32 -10.39 -3.06 1.05
N ALA A 33 -11.64 -2.97 0.64
CA ALA A 33 -12.14 -1.78 -0.05
C ALA A 33 -12.40 -0.61 0.90
N LYS A 34 -12.55 -0.88 2.19
CA LYS A 34 -12.92 0.13 3.18
C LYS A 34 -11.72 0.86 3.76
N ILE A 35 -10.51 0.35 3.56
CA ILE A 35 -9.33 0.92 4.20
C ILE A 35 -9.03 2.34 3.75
N TYR A 36 -9.58 2.75 2.60
CA TYR A 36 -9.41 4.12 2.07
C TYR A 36 -10.53 5.07 2.49
N GLU A 37 -11.55 4.57 3.17
CA GLU A 37 -12.64 5.43 3.65
C GLU A 37 -12.15 6.29 4.81
N PRO A 38 -12.59 7.55 4.88
CA PRO A 38 -12.16 8.41 5.98
C PRO A 38 -12.66 7.84 7.31
N TYR A 39 -11.79 7.87 8.30
CA TYR A 39 -12.07 7.43 9.67
C TYR A 39 -12.27 5.94 9.84
N PHE A 40 -12.06 5.13 8.78
CA PHE A 40 -12.11 3.68 8.93
C PHE A 40 -10.81 3.20 9.57
N THR A 41 -10.91 2.41 10.62
CA THR A 41 -9.74 1.80 11.26
C THR A 41 -10.18 0.55 12.02
N THR A 42 -9.32 -0.47 12.04
CA THR A 42 -9.49 -1.65 12.87
C THR A 42 -8.75 -1.49 14.19
N LYS A 43 -7.99 -0.40 14.36
CA LYS A 43 -7.27 -0.12 15.59
C LYS A 43 -8.18 0.53 16.61
N HIS A 44 -7.80 0.42 17.87
CA HIS A 44 -8.47 1.16 18.93
C HIS A 44 -8.35 2.67 18.65
N LYS A 45 -9.37 3.45 19.01
CA LYS A 45 -9.39 4.89 18.74
C LYS A 45 -8.15 5.63 19.25
N ALA A 46 -7.57 5.16 20.33
CA ALA A 46 -6.35 5.76 20.88
C ALA A 46 -5.11 5.50 20.03
N GLN A 47 -5.18 4.58 19.09
CA GLN A 47 -4.03 4.14 18.30
C GLN A 47 -4.09 4.56 16.83
N GLY A 48 -5.16 5.19 16.40
CA GLY A 48 -5.25 5.65 15.03
C GLY A 48 -6.60 6.32 14.75
N THR A 49 -6.60 7.24 13.79
CA THR A 49 -7.78 8.01 13.42
C THR A 49 -8.46 7.49 12.16
N GLY A 50 -7.80 6.60 11.41
CA GLY A 50 -8.35 6.10 10.17
C GLY A 50 -8.34 7.10 9.03
N ILE A 51 -7.50 8.14 9.10
CA ILE A 51 -7.46 9.18 8.08
C ILE A 51 -6.26 9.05 7.13
N GLY A 52 -5.24 8.28 7.53
CA GLY A 52 -3.97 8.23 6.80
C GLY A 52 -4.11 7.72 5.37
N LEU A 53 -4.72 6.57 5.17
CA LEU A 53 -4.88 6.01 3.84
C LEU A 53 -5.84 6.82 2.97
N PHE A 54 -6.89 7.39 3.59
CA PHE A 54 -7.78 8.30 2.88
C PHE A 54 -7.00 9.49 2.31
N MET A 55 -6.17 10.12 3.12
CA MET A 55 -5.36 11.26 2.68
C MET A 55 -4.31 10.84 1.66
N SER A 56 -3.66 9.69 1.87
CA SER A 56 -2.64 9.19 0.94
C SER A 56 -3.23 8.99 -0.45
N ARG A 57 -4.39 8.38 -0.52
CA ARG A 57 -5.05 8.14 -1.80
C ARG A 57 -5.43 9.44 -2.50
N ARG A 58 -5.95 10.41 -1.73
CA ARG A 58 -6.28 11.73 -2.29
C ARG A 58 -5.05 12.42 -2.85
N ILE A 59 -3.93 12.39 -2.13
CA ILE A 59 -2.69 13.00 -2.59
C ILE A 59 -2.22 12.36 -3.88
N VAL A 60 -2.19 11.03 -3.93
CA VAL A 60 -1.76 10.31 -5.12
C VAL A 60 -2.66 10.63 -6.31
N GLU A 61 -3.98 10.60 -6.12
CA GLU A 61 -4.92 10.81 -7.21
C GLU A 61 -5.00 12.26 -7.66
N GLU A 62 -5.04 13.19 -6.71
CA GLU A 62 -5.32 14.60 -7.02
C GLU A 62 -4.06 15.40 -7.35
N LEU A 63 -2.95 15.16 -6.67
CA LEU A 63 -1.73 15.91 -6.92
C LEU A 63 -0.84 15.27 -7.96
N PHE A 64 -0.83 13.95 -8.06
CA PHE A 64 0.06 13.24 -8.97
C PHE A 64 -0.65 12.56 -10.12
N ASN A 65 -1.98 12.62 -10.18
CA ASN A 65 -2.79 11.91 -11.18
C ASN A 65 -2.45 10.43 -11.25
N GLY A 66 -2.12 9.85 -10.11
CA GLY A 66 -1.73 8.46 -10.02
C GLY A 66 -2.83 7.60 -9.44
N THR A 67 -2.48 6.36 -9.16
CA THR A 67 -3.38 5.42 -8.49
C THR A 67 -2.68 4.81 -7.29
N LEU A 68 -3.43 4.55 -6.25
CA LEU A 68 -2.98 3.83 -5.06
C LEU A 68 -3.85 2.60 -4.92
N SER A 69 -3.23 1.44 -4.88
CA SER A 69 -3.94 0.17 -4.78
C SER A 69 -3.22 -0.73 -3.78
N ASN A 70 -3.89 -1.82 -3.40
CA ASN A 70 -3.31 -2.79 -2.48
C ASN A 70 -3.72 -4.20 -2.87
N GLU A 71 -2.87 -5.15 -2.51
CA GLU A 71 -3.18 -6.58 -2.66
C GLU A 71 -2.47 -7.35 -1.58
N ASN A 72 -3.05 -8.47 -1.19
CA ASN A 72 -2.34 -9.44 -0.36
C ASN A 72 -1.36 -10.18 -1.26
N ARG A 73 -0.15 -10.37 -0.78
CA ARG A 73 0.90 -10.88 -1.64
C ARG A 73 1.93 -11.68 -0.86
N GLU A 74 2.38 -12.77 -1.48
CA GLU A 74 3.59 -13.45 -1.05
C GLU A 74 4.76 -12.86 -1.83
N PHE A 75 5.86 -12.59 -1.16
CA PHE A 75 7.05 -12.05 -1.80
C PHE A 75 8.31 -12.65 -1.16
N GLU A 76 9.42 -12.56 -1.86
CA GLU A 76 10.66 -13.18 -1.43
C GLU A 76 11.75 -12.11 -1.30
N VAL A 77 12.47 -12.15 -0.19
CA VAL A 77 13.62 -11.29 0.07
C VAL A 77 14.74 -12.19 0.59
N GLU A 78 15.89 -12.18 -0.08
CA GLU A 78 17.07 -12.95 0.32
C GLU A 78 16.75 -14.42 0.57
N ASN A 79 15.99 -15.02 -0.37
CA ASN A 79 15.59 -16.44 -0.35
C ASN A 79 14.63 -16.83 0.79
N GLU A 80 14.07 -15.84 1.47
CA GLU A 80 13.03 -16.06 2.48
C GLU A 80 11.70 -15.57 1.94
N LYS A 81 10.65 -16.36 2.19
CA LYS A 81 9.29 -16.00 1.74
C LYS A 81 8.52 -15.31 2.86
N TYR A 82 7.82 -14.28 2.48
CA TYR A 82 7.01 -13.48 3.40
C TYR A 82 5.62 -13.30 2.81
N PHE A 83 4.65 -13.03 3.68
CA PHE A 83 3.28 -12.75 3.24
C PHE A 83 2.76 -11.53 3.97
N GLY A 84 2.12 -10.65 3.22
CA GLY A 84 1.47 -9.48 3.79
C GLY A 84 0.74 -8.70 2.73
N VAL A 85 0.61 -7.40 2.94
CA VAL A 85 -0.02 -6.53 1.98
C VAL A 85 1.03 -5.76 1.20
N SER A 86 0.80 -5.59 -0.09
CA SER A 86 1.59 -4.70 -0.95
C SER A 86 0.73 -3.52 -1.34
N PHE A 87 1.20 -2.31 -1.07
CA PHE A 87 0.61 -1.09 -1.60
C PHE A 87 1.39 -0.66 -2.82
N SER A 88 0.69 -0.28 -3.87
CA SER A 88 1.31 0.16 -5.12
C SER A 88 0.86 1.57 -5.45
N ILE A 89 1.82 2.45 -5.68
CA ILE A 89 1.59 3.80 -6.14
C ILE A 89 2.09 3.87 -7.58
N ARG A 90 1.20 4.17 -8.51
CA ARG A 90 1.52 4.24 -9.94
C ARG A 90 1.35 5.67 -10.39
N ILE A 91 2.44 6.26 -10.90
CA ILE A 91 2.48 7.66 -11.31
C ILE A 91 3.06 7.74 -12.71
N LYS A 92 2.42 8.54 -13.57
CA LYS A 92 2.93 8.75 -14.92
C LYS A 92 4.15 9.65 -14.88
N LEU A 93 5.21 9.23 -15.58
CA LEU A 93 6.40 10.05 -15.74
C LEU A 93 6.08 11.21 -16.66
N VAL A 94 6.38 12.42 -16.22
CA VAL A 94 6.29 13.62 -17.04
C VAL A 94 7.71 14.05 -17.36
N VAL A 95 8.02 14.01 -18.62
CA VAL A 95 9.36 14.35 -19.09
C VAL A 95 9.34 15.72 -19.77
#